data_8bb760485416ee3618b38fb5de1fb786
#
_entry.id   8bb760485416ee3618b38fb5de1fb786
#
_cell.length_a   1.000
_cell.length_b   1.000
_cell.length_c   1.000
_cell.angle_alpha   90.00
_cell.angle_beta   90.00
_cell.angle_gamma   90.00
#
_symmetry.space_group_name_H-M   'P 1'
#
loop_
_entity.id
_entity.type
_entity.pdbx_description
1 polymer ?
#
loop_
_entity_poly.entity_id
_entity_poly.type
_entity_poly.pdbx_seq_one_letter_code
_entity_poly.pdbx_strand_id
1 'polypeptide(L)'
;MKKTAKTRYLLAAVLVLLAAAAIYAYREFRREKKPVEKIPAAFSLTAADLIRDFSADEVSAGKKYAGKVIEVEGILKGTDIATSGHRTVVIGDGSSGTSLRFSMDSSFSFDPASLQSEMKLRMKGVCTGYIPDELGIGADIIFNQAVVAESNGKRTN
;
A
#
# COMPACT_ATOMS: atom_id res chain seq x y z
N MET A 1 -10.08 40.61 -45.68
CA MET A 1 -8.91 40.37 -44.77
C MET A 1 -9.23 40.31 -43.25
N LYS A 2 -10.45 39.96 -42.82
CA LYS A 2 -10.82 39.87 -41.39
C LYS A 2 -10.80 38.43 -40.81
N LYS A 3 -10.53 37.42 -41.62
CA LYS A 3 -10.54 36.00 -41.20
C LYS A 3 -9.28 35.61 -40.41
N THR A 4 -8.14 36.26 -40.58
CA THR A 4 -6.85 35.90 -39.96
C THR A 4 -6.75 36.28 -38.48
N ALA A 5 -7.46 37.35 -38.06
CA ALA A 5 -7.42 37.74 -36.64
C ALA A 5 -8.21 36.77 -35.75
N LYS A 6 -9.40 36.35 -36.18
CA LYS A 6 -10.26 35.38 -35.44
C LYS A 6 -9.55 34.04 -35.28
N THR A 7 -8.85 33.55 -36.31
CA THR A 7 -8.09 32.30 -36.28
C THR A 7 -6.89 32.38 -35.31
N ARG A 8 -6.23 33.53 -35.23
CA ARG A 8 -5.12 33.75 -34.27
C ARG A 8 -5.60 33.75 -32.82
N TYR A 9 -6.78 34.35 -32.53
CA TYR A 9 -7.35 34.32 -31.18
C TYR A 9 -7.82 32.92 -30.80
N LEU A 10 -8.36 32.15 -31.77
CA LEU A 10 -8.78 30.78 -31.55
C LEU A 10 -7.59 29.85 -31.28
N LEU A 11 -6.49 30.00 -32.00
CA LEU A 11 -5.24 29.29 -31.78
C LEU A 11 -4.63 29.66 -30.40
N ALA A 12 -4.64 30.94 -30.04
CA ALA A 12 -4.15 31.37 -28.75
C ALA A 12 -5.00 30.79 -27.59
N ALA A 13 -6.32 30.74 -27.72
CA ALA A 13 -7.21 30.15 -26.73
C ALA A 13 -6.97 28.65 -26.56
N VAL A 14 -6.78 27.91 -27.67
CA VAL A 14 -6.45 26.48 -27.66
C VAL A 14 -5.12 26.24 -26.96
N LEU A 15 -4.10 27.08 -27.21
CA LEU A 15 -2.76 26.97 -26.63
C LEU A 15 -2.79 27.21 -25.13
N VAL A 16 -3.59 28.19 -24.67
CA VAL A 16 -3.81 28.45 -23.24
C VAL A 16 -4.50 27.27 -22.55
N LEU A 17 -5.54 26.68 -23.19
CA LEU A 17 -6.21 25.52 -22.65
C LEU A 17 -5.29 24.29 -22.55
N LEU A 18 -4.47 24.05 -23.56
CA LEU A 18 -3.47 22.97 -23.53
C LEU A 18 -2.42 23.21 -22.43
N ALA A 19 -1.94 24.43 -22.27
CA ALA A 19 -1.00 24.76 -21.20
C ALA A 19 -1.63 24.58 -19.81
N ALA A 20 -2.87 24.99 -19.61
CA ALA A 20 -3.60 24.80 -18.35
C ALA A 20 -3.81 23.30 -18.06
N ALA A 21 -4.19 22.51 -19.07
CA ALA A 21 -4.32 21.05 -18.93
C ALA A 21 -2.98 20.36 -18.61
N ALA A 22 -1.89 20.77 -19.24
CA ALA A 22 -0.55 20.27 -18.98
C ALA A 22 -0.08 20.60 -17.55
N ILE A 23 -0.33 21.83 -17.08
CA ILE A 23 0.00 22.25 -15.70
C ILE A 23 -0.84 21.45 -14.70
N TYR A 24 -2.12 21.26 -14.98
CA TYR A 24 -3.00 20.46 -14.13
C TYR A 24 -2.51 19.00 -14.03
N ALA A 25 -2.25 18.37 -15.19
CA ALA A 25 -1.73 17.01 -15.24
C ALA A 25 -0.38 16.87 -14.53
N TYR A 26 0.52 17.84 -14.72
CA TYR A 26 1.82 17.87 -14.06
C TYR A 26 1.72 18.00 -12.54
N ARG A 27 0.81 18.85 -12.04
CA ARG A 27 0.55 18.99 -10.59
C ARG A 27 -0.07 17.74 -10.01
N GLU A 28 -0.98 17.09 -10.74
CA GLU A 28 -1.61 15.85 -10.30
C GLU A 28 -0.61 14.68 -10.29
N PHE A 29 0.26 14.61 -11.30
CA PHE A 29 1.32 13.60 -11.36
C PHE A 29 2.39 13.80 -10.26
N ARG A 30 2.68 15.04 -9.89
CA ARG A 30 3.61 15.39 -8.80
C ARG A 30 2.95 15.43 -7.40
N ARG A 31 1.70 15.09 -7.30
CA ARG A 31 1.05 14.95 -6.00
C ARG A 31 1.73 13.82 -5.22
N GLU A 32 2.71 14.21 -4.40
CA GLU A 32 3.37 13.27 -3.48
C GLU A 32 2.30 12.62 -2.62
N LYS A 33 2.11 11.33 -2.79
CA LYS A 33 1.24 10.54 -1.90
C LYS A 33 1.83 10.71 -0.51
N LYS A 34 1.05 11.24 0.42
CA LYS A 34 1.49 11.37 1.81
C LYS A 34 2.03 10.00 2.25
N PRO A 35 3.25 9.92 2.81
CA PRO A 35 3.78 8.65 3.26
C PRO A 35 2.81 8.02 4.27
N VAL A 36 2.53 6.75 4.13
CA VAL A 36 1.55 6.00 4.94
C VAL A 36 1.86 6.09 6.43
N GLU A 37 3.13 6.27 6.78
CA GLU A 37 3.57 6.53 8.15
C GLU A 37 2.80 7.68 8.82
N LYS A 38 2.56 8.78 8.08
CA LYS A 38 1.89 10.00 8.57
C LYS A 38 0.36 9.96 8.48
N ILE A 39 -0.21 8.94 7.85
CA ILE A 39 -1.67 8.80 7.73
C ILE A 39 -2.17 7.99 8.95
N PRO A 40 -3.16 8.47 9.71
CA PRO A 40 -3.72 7.67 10.79
C PRO A 40 -4.32 6.37 10.24
N ALA A 41 -4.08 5.25 10.94
CA ALA A 41 -4.70 3.98 10.58
C ALA A 41 -6.22 4.05 10.80
N ALA A 42 -6.98 3.61 9.80
CA ALA A 42 -8.43 3.50 9.92
C ALA A 42 -8.85 2.32 10.81
N PHE A 43 -8.00 1.30 10.87
CA PHE A 43 -8.19 0.11 11.71
C PHE A 43 -6.84 -0.30 12.31
N SER A 44 -6.88 -0.81 13.54
CA SER A 44 -5.75 -1.48 14.20
C SER A 44 -6.24 -2.85 14.65
N LEU A 45 -5.66 -3.91 14.10
CA LEU A 45 -6.15 -5.28 14.20
C LEU A 45 -4.97 -6.24 14.42
N THR A 46 -5.28 -7.46 14.90
CA THR A 46 -4.32 -8.57 14.81
C THR A 46 -4.41 -9.25 13.42
N ALA A 47 -3.34 -9.93 13.02
CA ALA A 47 -3.36 -10.73 11.79
C ALA A 47 -4.46 -11.79 11.84
N ALA A 48 -4.69 -12.41 13.00
CA ALA A 48 -5.74 -13.40 13.21
C ALA A 48 -7.14 -12.82 12.98
N ASP A 49 -7.43 -11.61 13.48
CA ASP A 49 -8.75 -10.99 13.29
C ASP A 49 -9.00 -10.64 11.82
N LEU A 50 -7.97 -10.12 11.15
CA LEU A 50 -8.09 -9.77 9.73
C LEU A 50 -8.26 -11.01 8.85
N ILE A 51 -7.49 -12.07 9.10
CA ILE A 51 -7.61 -13.37 8.41
C ILE A 51 -9.01 -13.93 8.63
N ARG A 52 -9.52 -13.92 9.84
CA ARG A 52 -10.86 -14.40 10.17
C ARG A 52 -11.94 -13.63 9.40
N ASP A 53 -11.85 -12.30 9.34
CA ASP A 53 -12.82 -11.47 8.63
C ASP A 53 -12.85 -11.81 7.12
N PHE A 54 -11.69 -11.96 6.47
CA PHE A 54 -11.60 -12.34 5.06
C PHE A 54 -12.04 -13.78 4.80
N SER A 55 -11.72 -14.71 5.69
CA SER A 55 -12.13 -16.12 5.57
C SER A 55 -13.63 -16.32 5.78
N ALA A 56 -14.28 -15.45 6.59
CA ALA A 56 -15.71 -15.52 6.84
C ALA A 56 -16.53 -14.96 5.67
N ASP A 57 -16.15 -13.81 5.13
CA ASP A 57 -16.81 -13.14 4.00
C ASP A 57 -15.83 -12.21 3.29
N GLU A 58 -15.21 -12.70 2.22
CA GLU A 58 -14.25 -11.95 1.39
C GLU A 58 -14.84 -10.65 0.85
N VAL A 59 -16.09 -10.68 0.37
CA VAL A 59 -16.73 -9.51 -0.26
C VAL A 59 -16.97 -8.41 0.76
N SER A 60 -17.47 -8.75 1.92
CA SER A 60 -17.71 -7.78 3.01
C SER A 60 -16.42 -7.25 3.60
N ALA A 61 -15.43 -8.12 3.82
CA ALA A 61 -14.09 -7.73 4.26
C ALA A 61 -13.41 -6.83 3.23
N GLY A 62 -13.49 -7.17 1.95
CA GLY A 62 -12.97 -6.35 0.86
C GLY A 62 -13.57 -4.94 0.87
N LYS A 63 -14.90 -4.81 0.97
CA LYS A 63 -15.58 -3.50 1.06
C LYS A 63 -15.17 -2.71 2.31
N LYS A 64 -14.94 -3.39 3.43
CA LYS A 64 -14.55 -2.76 4.70
C LYS A 64 -13.12 -2.24 4.68
N TYR A 65 -12.20 -3.00 4.10
CA TYR A 65 -10.77 -2.79 4.26
C TYR A 65 -10.06 -2.25 3.02
N ALA A 66 -10.54 -2.51 1.79
CA ALA A 66 -9.86 -2.09 0.57
C ALA A 66 -9.68 -0.56 0.51
N GLY A 67 -8.46 -0.14 0.14
CA GLY A 67 -8.08 1.27 0.05
C GLY A 67 -7.89 1.97 1.40
N LYS A 68 -8.03 1.25 2.53
CA LYS A 68 -7.83 1.82 3.87
C LYS A 68 -6.41 1.58 4.37
N VAL A 69 -5.89 2.54 5.12
CA VAL A 69 -4.65 2.36 5.89
C VAL A 69 -4.99 1.56 7.13
N ILE A 70 -4.35 0.40 7.26
CA ILE A 70 -4.58 -0.53 8.38
C ILE A 70 -3.24 -0.79 9.06
N GLU A 71 -3.27 -0.81 10.38
CA GLU A 71 -2.17 -1.27 11.22
C GLU A 71 -2.49 -2.69 11.70
N VAL A 72 -1.57 -3.62 11.44
CA VAL A 72 -1.74 -5.03 11.76
C VAL A 72 -0.57 -5.53 12.59
N GLU A 73 -0.88 -6.16 13.72
CA GLU A 73 0.09 -6.90 14.52
C GLU A 73 0.04 -8.38 14.16
N GLY A 74 1.19 -8.95 13.84
CA GLY A 74 1.32 -10.36 13.47
C GLY A 74 2.70 -10.94 13.74
N ILE A 75 2.86 -12.21 13.40
CA ILE A 75 4.12 -12.95 13.51
C ILE A 75 4.82 -12.95 12.16
N LEU A 76 6.09 -12.59 12.14
CA LEU A 76 6.91 -12.61 10.93
C LEU A 76 7.05 -14.05 10.41
N LYS A 77 6.58 -14.28 9.17
CA LYS A 77 6.77 -15.54 8.44
C LYS A 77 8.01 -15.50 7.53
N GLY A 78 8.33 -14.34 6.99
CA GLY A 78 9.49 -14.18 6.11
C GLY A 78 9.57 -12.81 5.46
N THR A 79 10.64 -12.63 4.70
CA THR A 79 10.88 -11.42 3.88
C THR A 79 11.32 -11.84 2.49
N ASP A 80 10.73 -11.25 1.46
CA ASP A 80 11.10 -11.45 0.07
C ASP A 80 11.73 -10.17 -0.50
N ILE A 81 12.80 -10.34 -1.28
CA ILE A 81 13.43 -9.25 -2.02
C ILE A 81 13.39 -9.62 -3.50
N ALA A 82 12.55 -8.92 -4.25
CA ALA A 82 12.47 -9.10 -5.70
C ALA A 82 13.77 -8.63 -6.38
N THR A 83 14.05 -9.16 -7.56
CA THR A 83 15.21 -8.77 -8.40
C THR A 83 15.22 -7.26 -8.72
N SER A 84 14.05 -6.62 -8.71
CA SER A 84 13.88 -5.16 -8.84
C SER A 84 14.25 -4.37 -7.58
N GLY A 85 14.66 -5.03 -6.49
CA GLY A 85 14.93 -4.40 -5.19
C GLY A 85 13.67 -4.14 -4.36
N HIS A 86 12.49 -4.52 -4.85
CA HIS A 86 11.25 -4.38 -4.10
C HIS A 86 11.23 -5.35 -2.93
N ARG A 87 10.91 -4.85 -1.74
CA ARG A 87 10.91 -5.65 -0.51
C ARG A 87 9.48 -5.92 -0.07
N THR A 88 9.23 -7.18 0.29
CA THR A 88 7.94 -7.63 0.84
C THR A 88 8.18 -8.28 2.19
N VAL A 89 7.44 -7.84 3.19
CA VAL A 89 7.40 -8.48 4.52
C VAL A 89 6.14 -9.32 4.61
N VAL A 90 6.28 -10.56 5.03
CA VAL A 90 5.17 -11.51 5.17
C VAL A 90 4.95 -11.80 6.63
N ILE A 91 3.75 -11.48 7.14
CA ILE A 91 3.34 -11.80 8.51
C ILE A 91 2.10 -12.69 8.50
N GLY A 92 1.80 -13.30 9.61
CA GLY A 92 0.60 -14.13 9.80
C GLY A 92 0.19 -14.23 11.26
N ASP A 93 -0.77 -15.13 11.52
CA ASP A 93 -1.26 -15.45 12.87
C ASP A 93 -0.46 -16.54 13.57
N GLY A 94 0.52 -17.14 12.86
CA GLY A 94 1.36 -18.23 13.37
C GLY A 94 0.74 -19.63 13.21
N SER A 95 -0.53 -19.76 12.83
CA SER A 95 -1.23 -21.03 12.77
C SER A 95 -1.88 -21.33 11.43
N SER A 96 -2.40 -20.33 10.74
CA SER A 96 -3.06 -20.50 9.43
C SER A 96 -2.06 -20.50 8.26
N GLY A 97 -2.46 -21.12 7.15
CA GLY A 97 -1.75 -20.99 5.87
C GLY A 97 -1.82 -19.59 5.28
N THR A 98 -2.80 -18.77 5.70
CA THR A 98 -3.02 -17.42 5.19
C THR A 98 -1.90 -16.48 5.62
N SER A 99 -1.48 -15.63 4.69
CA SER A 99 -0.41 -14.67 4.89
C SER A 99 -0.86 -13.25 4.56
N LEU A 100 -0.27 -12.27 5.26
CA LEU A 100 -0.42 -10.86 4.97
C LEU A 100 0.89 -10.38 4.34
N ARG A 101 0.82 -9.97 3.08
CA ARG A 101 1.98 -9.52 2.29
C ARG A 101 2.04 -8.02 2.25
N PHE A 102 3.07 -7.45 2.82
CA PHE A 102 3.31 -6.02 2.91
C PHE A 102 4.41 -5.61 1.93
N SER A 103 4.03 -5.03 0.78
CA SER A 103 4.96 -4.39 -0.14
C SER A 103 5.44 -3.08 0.46
N MET A 104 6.72 -3.02 0.81
CA MET A 104 7.32 -1.89 1.52
C MET A 104 7.35 -0.63 0.65
N ASP A 105 7.15 0.52 1.28
CA ASP A 105 7.38 1.81 0.63
C ASP A 105 8.87 1.96 0.29
N SER A 106 9.18 2.37 -0.94
CA SER A 106 10.56 2.51 -1.42
C SER A 106 11.35 3.61 -0.68
N SER A 107 10.63 4.56 -0.07
CA SER A 107 11.22 5.62 0.75
C SER A 107 11.52 5.16 2.19
N PHE A 108 10.97 4.02 2.60
CA PHE A 108 11.18 3.47 3.94
C PHE A 108 12.38 2.54 3.96
N SER A 109 13.42 2.94 4.67
CA SER A 109 14.62 2.12 4.86
C SER A 109 14.53 1.36 6.18
N PHE A 110 14.51 0.05 6.12
CA PHE A 110 14.71 -0.80 7.30
C PHE A 110 15.78 -1.85 6.99
N ASP A 111 16.47 -2.32 8.03
CA ASP A 111 17.46 -3.38 7.88
C ASP A 111 16.74 -4.74 7.98
N PRO A 112 16.69 -5.55 6.88
CA PRO A 112 16.10 -6.88 6.90
C PRO A 112 16.78 -7.82 7.89
N ALA A 113 18.06 -7.62 8.20
CA ALA A 113 18.80 -8.42 9.14
C ALA A 113 18.34 -8.20 10.61
N SER A 114 17.62 -7.11 10.87
CA SER A 114 17.01 -6.86 12.17
C SER A 114 15.73 -7.69 12.42
N LEU A 115 15.20 -8.32 11.38
CA LEU A 115 13.98 -9.11 11.43
C LEU A 115 14.33 -10.59 11.67
N GLN A 116 13.98 -11.10 12.83
CA GLN A 116 14.11 -12.52 13.15
C GLN A 116 12.78 -13.25 12.88
N SER A 117 12.86 -14.47 12.34
CA SER A 117 11.67 -15.33 12.19
C SER A 117 10.91 -15.46 13.51
N GLU A 118 9.59 -15.50 13.40
CA GLU A 118 8.66 -15.65 14.53
C GLU A 118 8.59 -14.44 15.48
N MET A 119 9.29 -13.32 15.18
CA MET A 119 9.11 -12.11 15.97
C MET A 119 7.75 -11.48 15.72
N LYS A 120 7.19 -10.83 16.73
CA LYS A 120 6.00 -9.99 16.59
C LYS A 120 6.37 -8.68 15.92
N LEU A 121 5.64 -8.35 14.87
CA LEU A 121 5.77 -7.10 14.13
C LEU A 121 4.43 -6.40 14.05
N ARG A 122 4.49 -5.08 14.11
CA ARG A 122 3.35 -4.22 13.79
C ARG A 122 3.64 -3.50 12.48
N MET A 123 2.85 -3.84 11.46
CA MET A 123 2.97 -3.32 10.11
C MET A 123 1.82 -2.37 9.82
N LYS A 124 2.09 -1.32 9.07
CA LYS A 124 1.07 -0.36 8.63
C LYS A 124 1.14 -0.24 7.12
N GLY A 125 0.01 -0.36 6.45
CA GLY A 125 -0.05 -0.33 4.99
C GLY A 125 -1.45 -0.08 4.47
N VAL A 126 -1.56 0.14 3.16
CA VAL A 126 -2.85 0.25 2.46
C VAL A 126 -3.27 -1.13 2.02
N CYS A 127 -4.41 -1.63 2.51
CA CYS A 127 -4.99 -2.88 2.05
C CYS A 127 -5.47 -2.73 0.60
N THR A 128 -4.97 -3.57 -0.32
CA THR A 128 -5.25 -3.44 -1.75
C THR A 128 -5.97 -4.64 -2.35
N GLY A 129 -5.97 -5.79 -1.68
CA GLY A 129 -6.62 -6.97 -2.21
C GLY A 129 -6.52 -8.19 -1.32
N TYR A 130 -7.19 -9.25 -1.79
CA TYR A 130 -7.17 -10.59 -1.24
C TYR A 130 -7.04 -11.58 -2.39
N ILE A 131 -6.20 -12.56 -2.22
CA ILE A 131 -6.01 -13.68 -3.15
C ILE A 131 -6.47 -14.94 -2.41
N PRO A 132 -7.61 -15.53 -2.83
CA PRO A 132 -8.13 -16.72 -2.18
C PRO A 132 -7.22 -17.92 -2.39
N ASP A 133 -7.30 -18.87 -1.47
CA ASP A 133 -6.56 -20.14 -1.55
C ASP A 133 -7.24 -21.12 -2.50
N GLU A 134 -6.98 -20.98 -3.80
CA GLU A 134 -7.51 -21.93 -4.83
C GLU A 134 -6.70 -23.24 -4.92
N LEU A 135 -5.47 -23.26 -4.41
CA LEU A 135 -4.52 -24.36 -4.58
C LEU A 135 -4.20 -25.10 -3.27
N GLY A 136 -4.78 -24.70 -2.14
CA GLY A 136 -4.49 -25.29 -0.82
C GLY A 136 -3.11 -24.93 -0.26
N ILE A 137 -2.52 -23.80 -0.72
CA ILE A 137 -1.22 -23.30 -0.26
C ILE A 137 -1.32 -22.13 0.70
N GLY A 138 -2.54 -21.64 0.94
CA GLY A 138 -2.87 -20.51 1.77
C GLY A 138 -3.29 -19.27 0.97
N ALA A 139 -4.18 -18.49 1.56
CA ALA A 139 -4.64 -17.22 1.00
C ALA A 139 -3.64 -16.09 1.30
N ASP A 140 -3.67 -15.03 0.50
CA ASP A 140 -2.86 -13.84 0.72
C ASP A 140 -3.70 -12.57 0.82
N ILE A 141 -3.48 -11.78 1.87
CA ILE A 141 -4.02 -10.42 2.00
C ILE A 141 -2.91 -9.43 1.63
N ILE A 142 -3.17 -8.58 0.64
CA ILE A 142 -2.13 -7.75 0.02
C ILE A 142 -2.20 -6.32 0.54
N PHE A 143 -1.04 -5.81 0.95
CA PHE A 143 -0.83 -4.44 1.38
C PHE A 143 0.25 -3.76 0.55
N ASN A 144 0.02 -2.51 0.19
CA ASN A 144 0.99 -1.67 -0.49
C ASN A 144 1.39 -0.46 0.35
N GLN A 145 2.50 0.19 -0.02
CA GLN A 145 3.04 1.37 0.65
C GLN A 145 3.26 1.12 2.15
N ALA A 146 3.75 -0.06 2.49
CA ALA A 146 3.85 -0.50 3.87
C ALA A 146 5.09 0.04 4.57
N VAL A 147 4.94 0.25 5.87
CA VAL A 147 6.02 0.62 6.79
C VAL A 147 5.94 -0.24 8.05
N VAL A 148 7.07 -0.44 8.70
CA VAL A 148 7.10 -1.06 10.04
C VAL A 148 6.68 0.01 11.04
N ALA A 149 5.54 -0.20 11.73
CA ALA A 149 5.02 0.74 12.71
C ALA A 149 5.72 0.56 14.08
N GLU A 150 5.95 -0.68 14.48
CA GLU A 150 6.69 -1.02 15.70
C GLU A 150 7.27 -2.44 15.57
N SER A 151 8.53 -2.62 15.95
CA SER A 151 9.12 -3.93 16.19
C SER A 151 9.36 -4.09 17.69
N ASN A 152 9.07 -5.26 18.24
CA ASN A 152 9.31 -5.54 19.66
C ASN A 152 10.84 -5.68 19.88
N GLY A 153 11.55 -4.56 19.85
CA GLY A 153 13.01 -4.56 19.99
C GLY A 153 13.73 -3.23 19.78
N LYS A 154 13.10 -2.16 19.34
CA LYS A 154 13.64 -0.79 19.47
C LYS A 154 12.76 0.22 18.76
N ARG A 155 12.28 1.22 19.50
CA ARG A 155 11.88 2.50 18.88
C ARG A 155 13.14 3.08 18.21
N THR A 156 13.15 3.16 16.90
CA THR A 156 14.11 4.01 16.20
C THR A 156 13.60 5.44 16.30
N ASN A 157 14.29 6.21 17.12
CA ASN A 157 14.21 7.66 17.16
C ASN A 157 14.75 8.24 15.85
#